data_f109aa839c950f6445c7398af2e84192
#
_entry.id   f109aa839c950f6445c7398af2e84192
#
_cell.length_a   1.000
_cell.length_b   1.000
_cell.length_c   1.000
_cell.angle_alpha   90.00
_cell.angle_beta   90.00
_cell.angle_gamma   90.00
#
_symmetry.space_group_name_H-M   'P 1'
#
loop_
_entity.id
_entity.type
_entity.pdbx_description
1 polymer ?
#
loop_
_entity_poly.entity_id
_entity_poly.type
_entity_poly.pdbx_seq_one_letter_code
_entity_poly.pdbx_strand_id
1 'polypeptide(L)' 'MTPFNKSNKVKSASKKEIVAMVNLCIQNLEEINFFKSKEKKPIMLENLRNIFYRMELSTKETRILSGVFASLRKKR' A
#
# COMPACT_ATOMS: atom_id res chain seq x y z
N MET A 1 -20.55 -4.53 -1.98
CA MET A 1 -20.30 -3.85 -1.78
C MET A 1 -20.23 -3.03 -2.07
N THR A 2 -20.38 -2.46 -1.96
CA THR A 2 -20.34 -1.65 -2.11
C THR A 2 -20.18 -0.87 -2.28
N PRO A 3 -20.37 -0.53 -2.29
CA PRO A 3 -20.33 0.30 -2.70
C PRO A 3 -19.90 1.24 -2.58
N PHE A 4 -19.39 1.45 -2.42
CA PHE A 4 -18.98 2.42 -2.40
C PHE A 4 -19.04 3.11 -3.39
N ASN A 5 -19.47 3.47 -3.89
CA ASN A 5 -19.56 4.02 -4.75
C ASN A 5 -19.51 4.61 -5.46
N LYS A 6 -19.72 4.77 -5.55
CA LYS A 6 -19.80 5.31 -6.29
C LYS A 6 -19.57 6.27 -6.55
N SER A 7 -19.30 6.27 -5.81
CA SER A 7 -19.50 7.31 -6.25
C SER A 7 -18.57 8.02 -7.07
N ASN A 8 -18.91 8.54 -7.92
CA ASN A 8 -18.13 9.32 -8.81
C ASN A 8 -17.51 10.54 -8.14
N LYS A 9 -17.78 10.72 -6.91
CA LYS A 9 -17.19 11.82 -6.17
C LYS A 9 -15.93 11.42 -5.45
N VAL A 10 -15.59 10.16 -5.50
CA VAL A 10 -14.40 9.66 -4.84
C VAL A 10 -13.22 9.95 -5.74
N LYS A 11 -12.25 10.69 -5.21
CA LYS A 11 -11.04 10.96 -5.94
C LYS A 11 -10.10 9.78 -5.87
N SER A 12 -9.56 9.42 -7.02
CA SER A 12 -8.51 8.43 -7.05
C SER A 12 -7.25 9.01 -6.43
N ALA A 13 -6.51 8.19 -5.70
CA ALA A 13 -5.24 8.62 -5.13
C ALA A 13 -4.27 8.89 -6.28
N SER A 14 -3.42 9.90 -6.09
CA SER A 14 -2.38 10.14 -7.06
C SER A 14 -1.35 9.04 -6.98
N LYS A 15 -0.60 8.86 -8.06
CA LYS A 15 0.47 7.88 -8.08
C LYS A 15 1.47 8.12 -6.95
N LYS A 16 1.74 9.39 -6.68
CA LYS A 16 2.66 9.77 -5.61
C LYS A 16 2.17 9.27 -4.24
N GLU A 17 0.87 9.42 -4.00
CA GLU A 17 0.29 8.98 -2.74
C GLU A 17 0.35 7.46 -2.60
N ILE A 18 0.07 6.77 -3.69
CA ILE A 18 0.11 5.31 -3.65
C ILE A 18 1.54 4.82 -3.44
N VAL A 19 2.50 5.43 -4.12
CA VAL A 19 3.89 5.05 -3.96
C VAL A 19 4.33 5.23 -2.51
N ALA A 20 3.96 6.35 -1.89
CA ALA A 20 4.32 6.60 -0.51
C ALA A 20 3.74 5.54 0.42
N MET A 21 2.48 5.18 0.20
CA MET A 21 1.83 4.15 1.01
C MET A 21 2.49 2.79 0.81
N VAL A 22 2.79 2.44 -0.43
CA VAL A 22 3.42 1.16 -0.72
C VAL A 22 4.79 1.09 -0.07
N ASN A 23 5.53 2.21 -0.08
CA ASN A 23 6.85 2.24 0.56
C ASN A 23 6.73 1.99 2.06
N LEU A 24 5.70 2.53 2.71
CA LEU A 24 5.48 2.25 4.12
C LEU A 24 5.24 0.77 4.36
N CYS A 25 4.44 0.17 3.50
CA CYS A 25 4.17 -1.25 3.59
C CYS A 25 5.45 -2.06 3.47
N ILE A 26 6.26 -1.72 2.48
CA ILE A 26 7.51 -2.42 2.24
C ILE A 26 8.46 -2.27 3.42
N GLN A 27 8.55 -1.07 3.98
CA GLN A 27 9.41 -0.84 5.14
C GLN A 27 8.99 -1.71 6.32
N ASN A 28 7.69 -1.82 6.56
CA ASN A 28 7.19 -2.69 7.61
C ASN A 28 7.62 -4.13 7.39
N LEU A 29 7.48 -4.59 6.15
CA LEU A 29 7.83 -5.96 5.84
C LEU A 29 9.32 -6.22 5.97
N GLU A 30 10.14 -5.24 5.61
CA GLU A 30 11.59 -5.39 5.75
C GLU A 30 11.99 -5.47 7.22
N GLU A 31 11.33 -4.72 8.06
CA GLU A 31 11.67 -4.71 9.48
C GLU A 31 11.37 -6.04 10.15
N ILE A 32 10.39 -6.77 9.67
CA ILE A 32 10.07 -8.08 10.21
C ILE A 32 10.70 -9.21 9.40
N ASN A 33 11.58 -8.83 8.48
CA ASN A 33 12.34 -9.81 7.67
C ASN A 33 11.42 -10.68 6.81
N PHE A 34 10.38 -10.06 6.26
CA PHE A 34 9.44 -10.78 5.41
C PHE A 34 10.10 -11.28 4.13
N PHE A 35 11.01 -10.49 3.58
CA PHE A 35 11.70 -10.84 2.34
C PHE A 35 12.92 -11.67 2.67
N LYS A 36 12.73 -12.97 2.71
CA LYS A 36 13.82 -13.87 3.12
C LYS A 36 14.79 -14.17 2.01
N SER A 37 14.32 -14.16 0.77
CA SER A 37 15.16 -14.45 -0.38
C SER A 37 15.48 -13.17 -1.10
N LYS A 38 16.77 -12.85 -1.21
CA LYS A 38 17.19 -11.65 -1.91
C LYS A 38 16.90 -11.74 -3.40
N GLU A 39 16.93 -12.94 -3.93
CA GLU A 39 16.70 -13.14 -5.35
C GLU A 39 15.24 -12.89 -5.73
N LYS A 40 14.32 -13.23 -4.84
CA LYS A 40 12.90 -13.08 -5.11
C LYS A 40 12.33 -11.74 -4.66
N LYS A 41 13.12 -10.98 -3.91
CA LYS A 41 12.64 -9.72 -3.36
C LYS A 41 12.17 -8.75 -4.44
N PRO A 42 12.95 -8.51 -5.52
CA PRO A 42 12.49 -7.56 -6.54
C PRO A 42 11.18 -7.97 -7.17
N ILE A 43 10.99 -9.25 -7.41
CA ILE A 43 9.74 -9.75 -8.01
C ILE A 43 8.59 -9.54 -7.05
N MET A 44 8.81 -9.83 -5.78
CA MET A 44 7.77 -9.64 -4.76
C MET A 44 7.39 -8.18 -4.62
N LEU A 45 8.38 -7.28 -4.64
CA LEU A 45 8.11 -5.86 -4.54
C LEU A 45 7.26 -5.38 -5.73
N GLU A 46 7.60 -5.85 -6.90
CA GLU A 46 6.85 -5.46 -8.10
C GLU A 46 5.40 -5.97 -8.00
N ASN A 47 5.23 -7.20 -7.54
CA ASN A 47 3.91 -7.76 -7.38
C ASN A 47 3.07 -6.98 -6.39
N LEU A 48 3.68 -6.57 -5.27
CA LEU A 48 2.98 -5.77 -4.27
C LEU A 48 2.54 -4.45 -4.85
N ARG A 49 3.42 -3.77 -5.58
CA ARG A 49 3.06 -2.51 -6.21
C ARG A 49 1.91 -2.68 -7.17
N ASN A 50 1.95 -3.74 -7.96
CA ASN A 50 0.90 -3.98 -8.94
C ASN A 50 -0.44 -4.26 -8.26
N ILE A 51 -0.42 -4.97 -7.15
CA ILE A 51 -1.65 -5.22 -6.40
C ILE A 51 -2.28 -3.91 -5.98
N PHE A 52 -1.49 -3.02 -5.37
CA PHE A 52 -2.02 -1.76 -4.90
C PHE A 52 -2.48 -0.87 -6.05
N TYR A 53 -1.74 -0.87 -7.17
CA TYR A 53 -2.16 -0.07 -8.31
C TYR A 53 -3.48 -0.56 -8.89
N ARG A 54 -3.68 -1.87 -8.94
CA ARG A 54 -4.90 -2.42 -9.49
C ARG A 54 -6.12 -2.22 -8.61
N MET A 55 -5.89 -1.96 -7.33
CA MET A 55 -7.01 -1.71 -6.42
C MET A 55 -7.67 -0.37 -6.67
N GLU A 56 -7.03 0.51 -7.40
CA GLU A 56 -7.57 1.83 -7.73
C GLU A 56 -8.06 2.54 -6.49
N LEU A 57 -7.19 2.62 -5.50
CA LEU A 57 -7.54 3.20 -4.21
C LEU A 57 -7.85 4.69 -4.33
N SER A 58 -8.80 5.14 -3.54
CA SER A 58 -9.09 6.55 -3.42
C SER A 58 -8.08 7.22 -2.50
N THR A 59 -8.07 8.56 -2.52
CA THR A 59 -7.21 9.31 -1.63
C THR A 59 -7.49 8.95 -0.16
N LYS A 60 -8.77 8.85 0.17
CA LYS A 60 -9.16 8.52 1.53
C LYS A 60 -8.66 7.14 1.95
N GLU A 61 -8.84 6.17 1.06
CA GLU A 61 -8.41 4.81 1.36
C GLU A 61 -6.90 4.72 1.50
N THR A 62 -6.19 5.45 0.65
CA THR A 62 -4.74 5.45 0.72
C THR A 62 -4.25 6.04 2.04
N ARG A 63 -4.91 7.08 2.52
CA ARG A 63 -4.56 7.68 3.81
C ARG A 63 -4.81 6.73 4.97
N ILE A 64 -5.93 6.00 4.90
CA ILE A 64 -6.25 5.04 5.96
C ILE A 64 -5.18 3.95 6.00
N LEU A 65 -4.83 3.40 4.85
CA LEU A 65 -3.81 2.36 4.81
C LEU A 65 -2.46 2.88 5.25
N SER A 66 -2.11 4.10 4.86
CA SER A 66 -0.86 4.71 5.31
C SER A 66 -0.82 4.81 6.83
N GLY A 67 -1.94 5.21 7.43
CA GLY A 67 -2.03 5.29 8.88
C GLY A 67 -1.87 3.93 9.53
N VAL A 68 -2.47 2.89 8.93
CA VAL A 68 -2.33 1.54 9.45
C VAL A 68 -0.88 1.10 9.43
N PHE A 69 -0.21 1.29 8.30
CA PHE A 69 1.19 0.87 8.19
C PHE A 69 2.09 1.65 9.13
N ALA A 70 1.85 2.96 9.27
CA ALA A 70 2.64 3.76 10.19
C ALA A 70 2.45 3.32 11.63
N SER A 71 1.21 2.96 11.98
CA SER A 71 0.91 2.50 13.33
C SER A 71 1.60 1.17 13.63
N LEU A 72 1.64 0.29 12.65
CA LEU A 72 2.32 -0.99 12.83
C LEU A 72 3.80 -0.79 13.11
N ARG A 73 4.41 0.18 12.44
CA ARG A 73 5.83 0.46 12.68
C ARG A 73 6.07 0.96 14.10
N LYS A 74 5.16 1.76 14.61
CA LYS A 74 5.32 2.32 15.94
C LYS A 74 5.30 1.27 17.03
N LYS A 75 4.61 0.19 16.77
CA LYS A 75 4.48 -0.86 17.78
C LYS A 75 5.70 -1.74 17.89
N ARG A 76 6.60 -1.64 16.97
CA ARG A 76 7.86 -2.38 17.04
C ARG A 76 9.03 -1.53 17.55
#